data_200370fc72e3e64c721628fbef05f683
#
_entry.id   200370fc72e3e64c721628fbef05f683
#
_cell.length_a   1.000
_cell.length_b   1.000
_cell.length_c   1.000
_cell.angle_alpha   90.00
_cell.angle_beta   90.00
_cell.angle_gamma   90.00
#
_symmetry.space_group_name_H-M   'P 1'
#
loop_
_entity.id
_entity.type
_entity.pdbx_description
1 polymer ?
#
loop_
_entity_poly.entity_id
_entity_poly.type
_entity_poly.pdbx_seq_one_letter_code
_entity_poly.pdbx_strand_id
1 'polypeptide(L)'
;MASTVSLEVVGGPSVQVPWKLNMTAQDALEAAYDQINSSATFTYALQFYGSQLGYLVLMINETYDSFISSAAPFFYWEFLVNDQPATKGIDNTILSAGDAVKFSFEQYIPVKHKGSLLETKREFQRKVAAPKK
;
A
#
# COMPACT_ATOMS: atom_id res chain seq x y z
N MET A 1 -17.47 -17.03 16.54
CA MET A 1 -17.14 -15.62 16.32
C MET A 1 -16.57 -15.45 14.93
N ALA A 2 -16.97 -14.41 14.25
CA ALA A 2 -16.41 -14.13 12.92
C ALA A 2 -14.97 -13.64 13.06
N SER A 3 -14.10 -14.17 12.22
CA SER A 3 -12.71 -13.69 12.14
C SER A 3 -12.68 -12.37 11.38
N THR A 4 -11.77 -11.49 11.75
CA THR A 4 -11.61 -10.19 11.12
C THR A 4 -10.13 -9.93 10.83
N VAL A 5 -9.89 -8.97 9.94
CA VAL A 5 -8.58 -8.33 9.79
C VAL A 5 -8.77 -6.85 10.06
N SER A 6 -7.75 -6.21 10.62
CA SER A 6 -7.80 -4.77 10.82
C SER A 6 -7.10 -4.07 9.66
N LEU A 7 -7.59 -2.87 9.33
CA LEU A 7 -6.95 -2.01 8.34
C LEU A 7 -6.86 -0.61 8.90
N GLU A 8 -5.65 -0.09 8.95
CA GLU A 8 -5.37 1.23 9.49
C GLU A 8 -4.59 2.07 8.51
N VAL A 9 -5.02 3.33 8.32
CA VAL A 9 -4.22 4.35 7.67
C VAL A 9 -3.71 5.26 8.79
N VAL A 10 -2.40 5.32 8.96
CA VAL A 10 -1.82 6.15 10.03
C VAL A 10 -2.20 7.61 9.81
N GLY A 11 -2.83 8.22 10.81
CA GLY A 11 -3.37 9.57 10.71
C GLY A 11 -4.74 9.66 10.05
N GLY A 12 -5.34 8.53 9.70
CA GLY A 12 -6.62 8.46 9.02
C GLY A 12 -7.52 7.38 9.60
N PRO A 13 -8.40 6.77 8.76
CA PRO A 13 -9.36 5.80 9.27
C PRO A 13 -8.72 4.50 9.71
N SER A 14 -9.41 3.81 10.63
CA SER A 14 -9.04 2.48 11.10
C SER A 14 -10.33 1.67 11.25
N VAL A 15 -10.38 0.51 10.62
CA VAL A 15 -11.59 -0.33 10.61
C VAL A 15 -11.22 -1.79 10.75
N GLN A 16 -12.22 -2.60 11.15
CA GLN A 16 -12.13 -4.05 11.13
C GLN A 16 -13.05 -4.55 10.03
N VAL A 17 -12.53 -5.43 9.17
CA VAL A 17 -13.32 -6.00 8.08
C VAL A 17 -13.38 -7.52 8.24
N PRO A 18 -14.48 -8.17 7.77
CA PRO A 18 -14.59 -9.63 7.87
C PRO A 18 -13.48 -10.31 7.06
N TRP A 19 -12.87 -11.31 7.67
CA TRP A 19 -11.86 -12.13 6.99
C TRP A 19 -12.52 -13.27 6.22
N LYS A 20 -11.99 -13.55 5.04
CA LYS A 20 -12.39 -14.70 4.21
C LYS A 20 -11.16 -15.47 3.77
N LEU A 21 -11.33 -16.76 3.54
CA LEU A 21 -10.23 -17.61 3.05
C LEU A 21 -9.70 -17.06 1.73
N ASN A 22 -8.38 -17.02 1.60
CA ASN A 22 -7.66 -16.49 0.43
C ASN A 22 -7.85 -14.98 0.21
N MET A 23 -8.23 -14.24 1.25
CA MET A 23 -8.39 -12.80 1.19
C MET A 23 -7.02 -12.13 1.01
N THR A 24 -6.93 -11.22 0.04
CA THR A 24 -5.73 -10.42 -0.15
C THR A 24 -5.83 -9.09 0.62
N ALA A 25 -4.69 -8.39 0.74
CA ALA A 25 -4.69 -7.06 1.33
C ALA A 25 -5.53 -6.09 0.49
N GLN A 26 -5.58 -6.28 -0.83
CA GLN A 26 -6.44 -5.47 -1.70
C GLN A 26 -7.91 -5.71 -1.37
N ASP A 27 -8.32 -6.96 -1.15
CA ASP A 27 -9.69 -7.27 -0.74
C ASP A 27 -10.05 -6.57 0.56
N ALA A 28 -9.12 -6.53 1.51
CA ALA A 28 -9.33 -5.83 2.78
C ALA A 28 -9.48 -4.33 2.58
N LEU A 29 -8.68 -3.75 1.69
CA LEU A 29 -8.75 -2.32 1.37
C LEU A 29 -10.08 -1.96 0.72
N GLU A 30 -10.55 -2.79 -0.22
CA GLU A 30 -11.84 -2.60 -0.87
C GLU A 30 -13.00 -2.73 0.13
N ALA A 31 -12.93 -3.73 1.02
CA ALA A 31 -13.94 -3.91 2.06
C ALA A 31 -13.96 -2.72 3.03
N ALA A 32 -12.79 -2.19 3.37
CA ALA A 32 -12.69 -1.02 4.24
C ALA A 32 -13.31 0.21 3.58
N TYR A 33 -13.06 0.39 2.29
CA TYR A 33 -13.65 1.49 1.52
C TYR A 33 -15.17 1.41 1.55
N ASP A 34 -15.73 0.23 1.29
CA ASP A 34 -17.17 0.02 1.30
C ASP A 34 -17.77 0.24 2.68
N GLN A 35 -17.07 -0.20 3.73
CA GLN A 35 -17.55 -0.08 5.10
C GLN A 35 -17.57 1.37 5.58
N ILE A 36 -16.52 2.14 5.24
CA ILE A 36 -16.45 3.55 5.59
C ILE A 36 -17.49 4.35 4.81
N ASN A 37 -17.69 3.99 3.54
CA ASN A 37 -18.73 4.53 2.67
C ASN A 37 -18.78 6.07 2.67
N SER A 38 -17.62 6.71 2.65
CA SER A 38 -17.54 8.18 2.60
C SER A 38 -16.26 8.60 1.89
N SER A 39 -16.41 9.14 0.68
CA SER A 39 -15.28 9.66 -0.08
C SER A 39 -14.66 10.91 0.56
N ALA A 40 -15.38 11.53 1.52
CA ALA A 40 -14.83 12.66 2.26
C ALA A 40 -13.82 12.21 3.33
N THR A 41 -13.90 10.94 3.76
CA THR A 41 -13.04 10.42 4.83
C THR A 41 -12.05 9.36 4.35
N PHE A 42 -12.32 8.71 3.22
CA PHE A 42 -11.43 7.69 2.71
C PHE A 42 -11.53 7.53 1.20
N THR A 43 -10.43 7.83 0.52
CA THR A 43 -10.24 7.55 -0.91
C THR A 43 -8.85 6.96 -1.09
N TYR A 44 -8.65 6.21 -2.17
CA TYR A 44 -7.32 5.69 -2.49
C TYR A 44 -7.19 5.46 -3.99
N ALA A 45 -5.94 5.36 -4.44
CA ALA A 45 -5.62 5.00 -5.82
C ALA A 45 -4.48 3.98 -5.81
N LEU A 46 -4.52 3.06 -6.78
CA LEU A 46 -3.55 1.99 -6.93
C LEU A 46 -2.83 2.15 -8.27
N GLN A 47 -1.60 1.66 -8.31
CA GLN A 47 -0.84 1.58 -9.54
C GLN A 47 -0.30 0.17 -9.71
N PHE A 48 -0.41 -0.38 -10.92
CA PHE A 48 0.04 -1.72 -11.24
C PHE A 48 1.49 -1.69 -11.71
N TYR A 49 2.32 -2.54 -11.11
CA TYR A 49 3.75 -2.64 -11.39
C TYR A 49 4.14 -3.98 -11.99
N GLY A 50 3.22 -4.65 -12.65
CA GLY A 50 3.48 -5.95 -13.27
C GLY A 50 3.12 -7.13 -12.39
N SER A 51 3.08 -8.33 -12.98
CA SER A 51 2.59 -9.52 -12.30
C SER A 51 3.48 -9.97 -11.13
N GLN A 52 4.77 -9.63 -11.15
CA GLN A 52 5.67 -10.01 -10.07
C GLN A 52 5.48 -9.15 -8.83
N LEU A 53 5.30 -7.85 -9.02
CA LEU A 53 5.16 -6.91 -7.93
C LEU A 53 3.70 -6.69 -7.56
N GLY A 54 2.82 -6.56 -8.55
CA GLY A 54 1.39 -6.38 -8.35
C GLY A 54 1.01 -4.91 -8.19
N TYR A 55 -0.07 -4.67 -7.46
CA TYR A 55 -0.60 -3.33 -7.19
C TYR A 55 -0.01 -2.77 -5.91
N LEU A 56 0.32 -1.49 -5.93
CA LEU A 56 0.78 -0.75 -4.76
C LEU A 56 -0.06 0.52 -4.61
N VAL A 57 -0.21 0.99 -3.38
CA VAL A 57 -0.97 2.21 -3.11
C VAL A 57 -0.17 3.41 -3.56
N LEU A 58 -0.80 4.25 -4.39
CA LEU A 58 -0.23 5.49 -4.92
C LEU A 58 -0.69 6.70 -4.12
N MET A 59 -1.92 6.66 -3.62
CA MET A 59 -2.54 7.79 -2.95
C MET A 59 -3.54 7.30 -1.91
N ILE A 60 -3.60 7.98 -0.77
CA ILE A 60 -4.69 7.84 0.20
C ILE A 60 -5.11 9.25 0.60
N ASN A 61 -6.42 9.54 0.49
CA ASN A 61 -7.01 10.81 0.87
C ASN A 61 -6.28 12.02 0.28
N GLU A 62 -6.02 11.96 -1.04
CA GLU A 62 -5.37 13.01 -1.82
C GLU A 62 -3.89 13.22 -1.49
N THR A 63 -3.29 12.38 -0.64
CA THR A 63 -1.85 12.38 -0.40
C THR A 63 -1.20 11.35 -1.32
N TYR A 64 -0.42 11.84 -2.28
CA TYR A 64 0.20 11.01 -3.31
C TYR A 64 1.65 10.73 -2.95
N ASP A 65 2.15 9.53 -3.34
CA ASP A 65 3.58 9.31 -3.25
C ASP A 65 4.30 10.22 -4.27
N SER A 66 5.58 10.43 -4.03
CA SER A 66 6.37 11.36 -4.86
C SER A 66 7.54 10.68 -5.55
N PHE A 67 7.47 9.35 -5.73
CA PHE A 67 8.56 8.61 -6.35
C PHE A 67 8.83 9.00 -7.80
N ILE A 68 7.83 9.48 -8.52
CA ILE A 68 8.02 9.94 -9.89
C ILE A 68 8.55 11.36 -9.96
N SER A 69 8.64 12.05 -8.82
CA SER A 69 9.25 13.38 -8.76
C SER A 69 10.76 13.28 -9.08
N SER A 70 11.29 14.28 -9.77
CA SER A 70 12.72 14.34 -10.07
C SER A 70 13.56 14.83 -8.92
N ALA A 71 12.95 15.32 -7.85
CA ALA A 71 13.64 15.95 -6.72
C ALA A 71 13.34 15.25 -5.40
N ALA A 72 14.41 14.96 -4.63
CA ALA A 72 14.27 14.48 -3.26
C ALA A 72 13.82 15.63 -2.34
N PRO A 73 13.20 15.35 -1.19
CA PRO A 73 12.95 14.00 -0.67
C PRO A 73 11.78 13.30 -1.35
N PHE A 74 11.83 11.96 -1.33
CA PHE A 74 10.77 11.12 -1.89
C PHE A 74 9.95 10.54 -0.74
N PHE A 75 8.61 10.56 -0.89
CA PHE A 75 7.68 10.02 0.09
C PHE A 75 6.84 8.93 -0.57
N TYR A 76 6.36 8.00 0.26
CA TYR A 76 5.61 6.85 -0.23
C TYR A 76 4.65 6.34 0.83
N TRP A 77 3.67 5.53 0.39
CA TRP A 77 2.79 4.80 1.28
C TRP A 77 3.42 3.44 1.60
N GLU A 78 3.91 3.28 2.82
CA GLU A 78 4.46 2.01 3.26
C GLU A 78 3.31 1.06 3.60
N PHE A 79 3.39 -0.16 3.05
CA PHE A 79 2.41 -1.22 3.26
C PHE A 79 3.00 -2.23 4.23
N LEU A 80 2.34 -2.42 5.38
CA LEU A 80 2.80 -3.33 6.43
C LEU A 80 1.70 -4.33 6.76
N VAL A 81 2.12 -5.55 7.07
CA VAL A 81 1.23 -6.58 7.63
C VAL A 81 1.83 -6.99 8.96
N ASN A 82 1.08 -6.82 10.04
CA ASN A 82 1.53 -7.10 11.41
C ASN A 82 2.83 -6.35 11.73
N ASP A 83 2.89 -5.08 11.33
CA ASP A 83 4.02 -4.17 11.54
C ASP A 83 5.31 -4.56 10.82
N GLN A 84 5.22 -5.50 9.85
CA GLN A 84 6.36 -5.87 9.02
C GLN A 84 6.14 -5.38 7.60
N PRO A 85 7.14 -4.74 6.97
CA PRO A 85 7.01 -4.32 5.58
C PRO A 85 6.70 -5.51 4.68
N ALA A 86 5.71 -5.37 3.82
CA ALA A 86 5.34 -6.41 2.88
C ALA A 86 6.38 -6.51 1.77
N THR A 87 6.50 -7.70 1.19
CA THR A 87 7.45 -7.97 0.11
C THR A 87 6.79 -8.06 -1.26
N LYS A 88 5.46 -7.99 -1.30
CA LYS A 88 4.66 -8.08 -2.52
C LYS A 88 3.59 -7.00 -2.49
N GLY A 89 2.97 -6.76 -3.65
CA GLY A 89 1.86 -5.83 -3.76
C GLY A 89 0.63 -6.30 -2.99
N ILE A 90 -0.34 -5.42 -2.86
CA ILE A 90 -1.54 -5.69 -2.02
C ILE A 90 -2.41 -6.81 -2.60
N ASP A 91 -2.37 -7.02 -3.92
CA ASP A 91 -3.13 -8.08 -4.59
C ASP A 91 -2.45 -9.46 -4.50
N ASN A 92 -1.17 -9.48 -4.15
CA ASN A 92 -0.38 -10.71 -4.04
C ASN A 92 -0.09 -11.09 -2.59
N THR A 93 -0.60 -10.33 -1.62
CA THR A 93 -0.39 -10.59 -0.19
C THR A 93 -1.65 -11.20 0.40
N ILE A 94 -1.59 -12.50 0.70
CA ILE A 94 -2.72 -13.24 1.27
C ILE A 94 -2.72 -13.03 2.79
N LEU A 95 -3.88 -12.72 3.33
CA LEU A 95 -4.04 -12.43 4.76
C LEU A 95 -4.54 -13.65 5.51
N SER A 96 -4.08 -13.79 6.75
CA SER A 96 -4.61 -14.75 7.72
C SER A 96 -5.59 -14.04 8.65
N ALA A 97 -6.50 -14.81 9.24
CA ALA A 97 -7.43 -14.26 10.23
C ALA A 97 -6.66 -13.57 11.35
N GLY A 98 -7.08 -12.37 11.70
CA GLY A 98 -6.44 -11.59 12.75
C GLY A 98 -5.27 -10.72 12.29
N ASP A 99 -4.89 -10.79 11.02
CA ASP A 99 -3.82 -9.93 10.51
C ASP A 99 -4.18 -8.45 10.60
N ALA A 100 -3.17 -7.63 10.78
CA ALA A 100 -3.31 -6.17 10.82
C ALA A 100 -2.59 -5.56 9.61
N VAL A 101 -3.36 -4.90 8.76
CA VAL A 101 -2.84 -4.19 7.57
C VAL A 101 -2.72 -2.72 7.93
N LYS A 102 -1.57 -2.12 7.61
CA LYS A 102 -1.32 -0.72 7.92
C LYS A 102 -0.69 -0.03 6.72
N PHE A 103 -1.14 1.20 6.47
CA PHE A 103 -0.53 2.08 5.49
C PHE A 103 -0.03 3.34 6.20
N SER A 104 1.25 3.65 6.00
CA SER A 104 1.91 4.78 6.65
C SER A 104 2.66 5.59 5.60
N PHE A 105 2.48 6.92 5.60
CA PHE A 105 3.17 7.81 4.66
C PHE A 105 4.55 8.14 5.23
N GLU A 106 5.61 7.62 4.58
CA GLU A 106 6.97 7.67 5.08
C GLU A 106 7.91 8.29 4.05
N GLN A 107 9.03 8.83 4.53
CA GLN A 107 10.09 9.28 3.63
C GLN A 107 10.94 8.10 3.21
N TYR A 108 11.24 8.01 1.90
CA TYR A 108 12.13 6.99 1.37
C TYR A 108 13.59 7.32 1.74
N ILE A 109 14.26 6.35 2.38
CA ILE A 109 15.67 6.47 2.77
C ILE A 109 16.40 5.30 2.12
N PRO A 110 17.23 5.53 1.07
CA PRO A 110 17.83 4.45 0.29
C PRO A 110 18.62 3.42 1.12
N VAL A 111 19.39 3.87 2.11
CA VAL A 111 20.18 2.98 2.94
C VAL A 111 19.30 2.04 3.76
N LYS A 112 18.21 2.56 4.30
CA LYS A 112 17.27 1.80 5.13
C LYS A 112 16.43 0.84 4.30
N HIS A 113 16.14 1.19 3.05
CA HIS A 113 15.20 0.45 2.21
C HIS A 113 15.87 -0.38 1.12
N LYS A 114 17.18 -0.55 1.18
CA LYS A 114 17.92 -1.32 0.18
C LYS A 114 17.40 -2.75 0.10
N GLY A 115 17.09 -3.20 -1.11
CA GLY A 115 16.57 -4.54 -1.37
C GLY A 115 15.11 -4.74 -1.00
N SER A 116 14.42 -3.70 -0.56
CA SER A 116 13.02 -3.77 -0.17
C SER A 116 12.10 -3.71 -1.39
N LEU A 117 10.81 -4.03 -1.17
CA LEU A 117 9.75 -3.81 -2.14
C LEU A 117 9.75 -2.36 -2.63
N LEU A 118 9.96 -1.43 -1.72
CA LEU A 118 9.96 -0.02 -2.00
C LEU A 118 11.10 0.39 -2.95
N GLU A 119 12.28 -0.15 -2.77
CA GLU A 119 13.40 0.11 -3.67
C GLU A 119 13.09 -0.40 -5.08
N THR A 120 12.46 -1.57 -5.17
CA THR A 120 12.02 -2.14 -6.45
C THR A 120 10.99 -1.23 -7.13
N LYS A 121 10.04 -0.70 -6.37
CA LYS A 121 9.05 0.25 -6.86
C LYS A 121 9.71 1.50 -7.42
N ARG A 122 10.66 2.06 -6.69
CA ARG A 122 11.37 3.26 -7.10
C ARG A 122 12.16 3.03 -8.38
N GLU A 123 12.86 1.90 -8.48
CA GLU A 123 13.60 1.54 -9.69
C GLU A 123 12.68 1.41 -10.89
N PHE A 124 11.52 0.78 -10.71
CA PHE A 124 10.53 0.64 -11.77
C PHE A 124 10.03 2.00 -12.24
N GLN A 125 9.69 2.89 -11.32
CA GLN A 125 9.19 4.23 -11.67
C GLN A 125 10.27 5.06 -12.38
N ARG A 126 11.52 4.91 -11.98
CA ARG A 126 12.63 5.60 -12.63
C ARG A 126 12.75 5.18 -14.10
N LYS A 127 12.61 3.89 -14.37
CA LYS A 127 12.68 3.36 -15.74
C LYS A 127 11.52 3.88 -16.59
N VAL A 128 10.32 3.90 -16.03
CA VAL A 128 9.11 4.36 -16.74
C VAL A 128 9.20 5.85 -17.01
N ALA A 129 9.72 6.64 -16.11
CA ALA A 129 9.83 8.09 -16.23
C ALA A 129 11.04 8.55 -17.04
N ALA A 130 12.00 7.64 -17.32
CA ALA A 130 13.21 8.00 -18.05
C ALA A 130 12.88 8.43 -19.48
N PRO A 131 13.53 9.47 -20.01
CA PRO A 131 13.33 9.87 -21.40
C PRO A 131 13.71 8.75 -22.34
N LYS A 132 12.87 8.53 -23.35
CA LYS A 132 13.19 7.58 -24.41
C LYS A 132 14.10 8.26 -25.42
N LYS A 133 15.18 7.62 -25.74
CA LYS A 133 16.08 8.09 -26.78
C LYS A 133 15.69 7.49 -28.11
#